data_f6f9445d52d52aa866bedc4f48ab5527
#
_entry.id   f6f9445d52d52aa866bedc4f48ab5527
#
_cell.length_a   1.000
_cell.length_b   1.000
_cell.length_c   1.000
_cell.angle_alpha   90.00
_cell.angle_beta   90.00
_cell.angle_gamma   90.00
#
_symmetry.space_group_name_H-M   'P 1'
#
loop_
_entity.id
_entity.type
_entity.pdbx_description
1 polymer ?
#
loop_
_entity_poly.entity_id
_entity_poly.type
_entity_poly.pdbx_seq_one_letter_code
_entity_poly.pdbx_strand_id
1 'polypeptide(L)'
;MRSEDARKEHSQHTADNGIISDEWNEITREEHEKKMIYGVRDDPPVYTCAVYGLQQALMCVLGTMSVPFIVSNAICAQELPEVRAQLMSITFFMCGVATLLQTTVGVRLPIIQGGSHSFLPPIIVMMQLDRWRCPAKDEVGPDDEEPWLARTREIQGGLILASLTQVLLGCSGLVGVAMRFVGPLTVAPTLALIGLGFYSAAVNHYAEKQWGIAAFTAGVLLVCSLWMHKVLLPVPSCSRQRGCHVIRFPFFTLMSVLLAVGLGWLLCFVLTAADLLPTNATSPAYFARTDINLHVVDSTSWFTFPYPFQFGLPTFSLAGFVALVVPTFSSIVESVGDYYACARVSETPPPPPHAVNRGIAIEGVSSILSGMMGASHGTTSYSGNIAAISITRVASRRVFQSAAVILVLMGVVTKFGAVMSLIPDPVLGGLNAMLLGTLVGVAIATLRFVDLTSQRNLTVMGLALLLGLSVPEWVNGSPGRINTGSPEADHALSVLLATPLFVGGMVGFILDNIVPGTLKERGITAWQHTTSPLGAEVHNHRDSPSNRRSSLVESIYDIPLVTRVLKRFSVFRYIPVSPTFQGVRVAVPCRKTPKGDNSKTSASHDNLAFRGDATSF
;
A
#
# COMPACT_ATOMS: atom_id res chain seq x y z
N MET A 1 -36.38 4.67 -61.53
CA MET A 1 -35.33 5.40 -60.82
C MET A 1 -35.72 5.99 -59.48
N ARG A 2 -36.88 6.66 -59.31
CA ARG A 2 -37.24 7.23 -57.99
C ARG A 2 -37.71 6.19 -56.94
N SER A 3 -38.15 5.00 -57.31
CA SER A 3 -38.64 3.96 -56.36
C SER A 3 -37.52 3.03 -55.85
N GLU A 4 -36.40 2.95 -56.53
CA GLU A 4 -35.24 2.16 -56.08
C GLU A 4 -34.35 2.91 -55.08
N ASP A 5 -34.25 4.24 -55.22
CA ASP A 5 -33.52 5.08 -54.28
C ASP A 5 -34.21 5.14 -52.90
N ALA A 6 -35.54 5.24 -52.86
CA ALA A 6 -36.30 5.22 -51.62
C ALA A 6 -36.23 3.86 -50.89
N ARG A 7 -36.06 2.71 -51.63
CA ARG A 7 -35.87 1.39 -51.04
C ARG A 7 -34.44 1.25 -50.46
N LYS A 8 -33.44 1.82 -51.10
CA LYS A 8 -32.08 1.80 -50.60
C LYS A 8 -31.91 2.66 -49.35
N GLU A 9 -32.54 3.86 -49.30
CA GLU A 9 -32.55 4.70 -48.10
C GLU A 9 -33.28 4.03 -46.92
N HIS A 10 -34.40 3.35 -47.18
CA HIS A 10 -35.13 2.65 -46.11
C HIS A 10 -34.37 1.37 -45.61
N SER A 11 -33.61 0.72 -46.48
CA SER A 11 -32.76 -0.41 -46.11
C SER A 11 -31.51 0.05 -45.34
N GLN A 12 -30.94 1.19 -45.66
CA GLN A 12 -29.82 1.77 -44.89
C GLN A 12 -30.26 2.26 -43.50
N HIS A 13 -31.44 2.93 -43.40
CA HIS A 13 -31.99 3.36 -42.12
C HIS A 13 -32.37 2.22 -41.17
N THR A 14 -32.79 1.06 -41.72
CA THR A 14 -33.06 -0.15 -40.89
C THR A 14 -31.77 -0.86 -40.47
N ALA A 15 -30.72 -0.83 -41.32
CA ALA A 15 -29.41 -1.37 -40.94
C ALA A 15 -28.70 -0.51 -39.89
N ASP A 16 -28.73 0.81 -40.02
CA ASP A 16 -28.19 1.74 -39.03
C ASP A 16 -28.91 1.66 -37.68
N ASN A 17 -30.23 1.50 -37.65
CA ASN A 17 -30.98 1.29 -36.41
C ASN A 17 -30.68 -0.09 -35.77
N GLY A 18 -30.35 -1.13 -36.55
CA GLY A 18 -29.92 -2.43 -36.04
C GLY A 18 -28.55 -2.36 -35.38
N ILE A 19 -27.60 -1.68 -36.02
CA ILE A 19 -26.23 -1.51 -35.49
C ILE A 19 -26.25 -0.66 -34.21
N ILE A 20 -27.06 0.43 -34.19
CA ILE A 20 -27.21 1.28 -33.01
C ILE A 20 -27.88 0.50 -31.86
N SER A 21 -28.87 -0.36 -32.13
CA SER A 21 -29.51 -1.18 -31.10
C SER A 21 -28.58 -2.26 -30.54
N ASP A 22 -27.72 -2.83 -31.35
CA ASP A 22 -26.75 -3.84 -30.91
C ASP A 22 -25.61 -3.19 -30.12
N GLU A 23 -25.13 -2.01 -30.51
CA GLU A 23 -24.17 -1.21 -29.75
C GLU A 23 -24.74 -0.74 -28.40
N TRP A 24 -26.02 -0.30 -28.37
CA TRP A 24 -26.72 0.03 -27.12
C TRP A 24 -26.95 -1.20 -26.23
N ASN A 25 -27.23 -2.36 -26.82
CA ASN A 25 -27.38 -3.61 -26.09
C ASN A 25 -26.03 -4.14 -25.57
N GLU A 26 -24.93 -3.94 -26.28
CA GLU A 26 -23.59 -4.23 -25.80
C GLU A 26 -23.17 -3.26 -24.69
N ILE A 27 -23.41 -1.96 -24.86
CA ILE A 27 -23.13 -0.92 -23.84
C ILE A 27 -23.96 -1.19 -22.57
N THR A 28 -25.25 -1.50 -22.71
CA THR A 28 -26.11 -1.84 -21.55
C THR A 28 -25.76 -3.21 -20.95
N ARG A 29 -25.28 -4.17 -21.72
CA ARG A 29 -24.71 -5.43 -21.21
C ARG A 29 -23.39 -5.19 -20.46
N GLU A 30 -22.48 -4.39 -21.02
CA GLU A 30 -21.24 -4.01 -20.33
C GLU A 30 -21.50 -3.17 -19.07
N GLU A 31 -22.51 -2.29 -19.05
CA GLU A 31 -22.91 -1.57 -17.84
C GLU A 31 -23.57 -2.49 -16.80
N HIS A 32 -24.35 -3.48 -17.20
CA HIS A 32 -24.90 -4.50 -16.29
C HIS A 32 -23.83 -5.47 -15.78
N GLU A 33 -22.79 -5.78 -16.58
CA GLU A 33 -21.65 -6.57 -16.15
C GLU A 33 -20.72 -5.79 -15.21
N LYS A 34 -20.71 -4.46 -15.23
CA LYS A 34 -19.86 -3.59 -14.39
C LYS A 34 -20.40 -3.32 -12.99
N LYS A 35 -21.66 -3.66 -12.68
CA LYS A 35 -22.24 -3.34 -11.37
C LYS A 35 -21.67 -4.19 -10.24
N MET A 36 -21.35 -3.53 -9.10
CA MET A 36 -20.89 -4.23 -7.89
C MET A 36 -21.94 -5.25 -7.42
N ILE A 37 -21.49 -6.46 -7.05
CA ILE A 37 -22.34 -7.49 -6.45
C ILE A 37 -22.76 -7.07 -5.05
N TYR A 38 -21.82 -6.51 -4.28
CA TYR A 38 -22.05 -5.90 -2.97
C TYR A 38 -21.30 -4.59 -2.88
N GLY A 39 -22.01 -3.50 -2.73
CA GLY A 39 -21.46 -2.17 -2.50
C GLY A 39 -20.97 -1.96 -1.06
N VAL A 40 -20.34 -0.83 -0.79
CA VAL A 40 -19.67 -0.52 0.50
C VAL A 40 -20.62 -0.58 1.71
N ARG A 41 -21.91 -0.32 1.50
CA ARG A 41 -22.94 -0.28 2.55
C ARG A 41 -23.77 -1.55 2.65
N ASP A 42 -23.64 -2.44 1.69
CA ASP A 42 -24.44 -3.65 1.65
C ASP A 42 -24.01 -4.63 2.74
N ASP A 43 -24.98 -5.36 3.24
CA ASP A 43 -24.84 -6.35 4.29
C ASP A 43 -24.95 -7.77 3.71
N PRO A 44 -23.83 -8.36 3.21
CA PRO A 44 -23.85 -9.74 2.73
C PRO A 44 -24.18 -10.74 3.83
N PRO A 45 -24.69 -11.93 3.47
CA PRO A 45 -24.86 -13.03 4.42
C PRO A 45 -23.53 -13.39 5.11
N VAL A 46 -23.61 -13.90 6.36
CA VAL A 46 -22.43 -14.22 7.19
C VAL A 46 -21.45 -15.16 6.47
N TYR A 47 -21.96 -16.19 5.77
CA TYR A 47 -21.11 -17.12 5.02
C TYR A 47 -20.34 -16.43 3.88
N THR A 48 -20.96 -15.46 3.20
CA THR A 48 -20.30 -14.65 2.16
C THR A 48 -19.22 -13.78 2.78
N CYS A 49 -19.51 -13.14 3.93
CA CYS A 49 -18.51 -12.37 4.66
C CYS A 49 -17.34 -13.25 5.11
N ALA A 50 -17.59 -14.48 5.56
CA ALA A 50 -16.54 -15.41 5.97
C ALA A 50 -15.65 -15.83 4.79
N VAL A 51 -16.24 -16.24 3.66
CA VAL A 51 -15.49 -16.73 2.48
C VAL A 51 -14.66 -15.62 1.84
N TYR A 52 -15.27 -14.48 1.51
CA TYR A 52 -14.53 -13.36 0.92
C TYR A 52 -13.63 -12.67 1.96
N GLY A 53 -14.01 -12.68 3.24
CA GLY A 53 -13.16 -12.20 4.33
C GLY A 53 -11.91 -13.05 4.48
N LEU A 54 -12.03 -14.38 4.42
CA LEU A 54 -10.88 -15.29 4.43
C LEU A 54 -9.98 -15.08 3.21
N GLN A 55 -10.56 -14.92 2.02
CA GLN A 55 -9.79 -14.61 0.81
C GLN A 55 -8.98 -13.31 0.96
N GLN A 56 -9.60 -12.23 1.45
CA GLN A 56 -8.92 -10.95 1.67
C GLN A 56 -7.83 -11.07 2.75
N ALA A 57 -8.09 -11.83 3.83
CA ALA A 57 -7.12 -12.08 4.88
C ALA A 57 -5.90 -12.86 4.36
N LEU A 58 -6.12 -13.94 3.58
CA LEU A 58 -5.03 -14.72 2.99
C LEU A 58 -4.17 -13.88 2.03
N MET A 59 -4.78 -13.01 1.23
CA MET A 59 -4.01 -12.09 0.39
C MET A 59 -3.14 -11.14 1.22
N CYS A 60 -3.66 -10.62 2.33
CA CYS A 60 -2.89 -9.79 3.25
C CYS A 60 -1.73 -10.57 3.90
N VAL A 61 -2.00 -11.76 4.44
CA VAL A 61 -1.00 -12.65 5.06
C VAL A 61 0.16 -12.90 4.10
N LEU A 62 -0.15 -13.33 2.89
CA LEU A 62 0.86 -13.67 1.87
C LEU A 62 1.63 -12.44 1.39
N GLY A 63 1.00 -11.27 1.32
CA GLY A 63 1.66 -10.02 0.99
C GLY A 63 2.55 -9.47 2.11
N THR A 64 2.25 -9.79 3.37
CA THR A 64 2.93 -9.22 4.54
C THR A 64 4.01 -10.15 5.12
N MET A 65 3.93 -11.46 4.87
CA MET A 65 4.78 -12.46 5.55
C MET A 65 6.29 -12.25 5.37
N SER A 66 6.72 -11.64 4.27
CA SER A 66 8.15 -11.33 4.05
C SER A 66 8.70 -10.31 5.05
N VAL A 67 7.84 -9.43 5.59
CA VAL A 67 8.27 -8.36 6.52
C VAL A 67 8.87 -8.93 7.81
N PRO A 68 8.19 -9.81 8.58
CA PRO A 68 8.76 -10.42 9.79
C PRO A 68 10.03 -11.23 9.51
N PHE A 69 10.12 -11.91 8.36
CA PHE A 69 11.36 -12.64 7.98
C PHE A 69 12.55 -11.71 7.85
N ILE A 70 12.39 -10.62 7.12
CA ILE A 70 13.45 -9.66 6.88
C ILE A 70 13.83 -8.93 8.17
N VAL A 71 12.83 -8.54 8.98
CA VAL A 71 13.07 -7.90 10.27
C VAL A 71 13.81 -8.86 11.22
N SER A 72 13.42 -10.14 11.31
CA SER A 72 14.11 -11.10 12.18
C SER A 72 15.60 -11.21 11.85
N ASN A 73 15.96 -11.16 10.58
CA ASN A 73 17.36 -11.14 10.15
C ASN A 73 18.06 -9.82 10.54
N ALA A 74 17.40 -8.69 10.36
CA ALA A 74 17.96 -7.37 10.67
C ALA A 74 18.24 -7.20 12.19
N ILE A 75 17.39 -7.78 13.05
CA ILE A 75 17.57 -7.71 14.52
C ILE A 75 18.47 -8.80 15.10
N CYS A 76 19.17 -9.57 14.26
CA CYS A 76 20.06 -10.69 14.67
C CYS A 76 19.32 -11.93 15.23
N ALA A 77 18.06 -12.13 14.86
CA ALA A 77 17.24 -13.28 15.26
C ALA A 77 17.08 -14.33 14.12
N GLN A 78 17.99 -14.37 13.15
CA GLN A 78 17.90 -15.28 12.00
C GLN A 78 17.94 -16.76 12.39
N GLU A 79 18.63 -17.09 13.48
CA GLU A 79 18.78 -18.46 14.00
C GLU A 79 17.71 -18.79 15.08
N LEU A 80 16.80 -17.85 15.37
CA LEU A 80 15.73 -17.99 16.38
C LEU A 80 14.37 -18.05 15.70
N PRO A 81 13.97 -19.23 15.20
CA PRO A 81 12.70 -19.38 14.47
C PRO A 81 11.46 -19.12 15.35
N GLU A 82 11.57 -19.26 16.68
CA GLU A 82 10.52 -18.89 17.63
C GLU A 82 10.25 -17.39 17.61
N VAL A 83 11.32 -16.56 17.59
CA VAL A 83 11.19 -15.09 17.49
C VAL A 83 10.53 -14.71 16.17
N ARG A 84 10.92 -15.37 15.07
CA ARG A 84 10.28 -15.18 13.76
C ARG A 84 8.79 -15.51 13.78
N ALA A 85 8.42 -16.64 14.39
CA ALA A 85 7.03 -17.05 14.54
C ALA A 85 6.22 -16.05 15.38
N GLN A 86 6.81 -15.52 16.45
CA GLN A 86 6.22 -14.49 17.30
C GLN A 86 6.00 -13.17 16.53
N LEU A 87 7.01 -12.69 15.80
CA LEU A 87 6.90 -11.50 14.96
C LEU A 87 5.82 -11.65 13.88
N MET A 88 5.69 -12.84 13.28
CA MET A 88 4.60 -13.14 12.35
C MET A 88 3.22 -13.02 12.99
N SER A 89 3.05 -13.65 14.14
CA SER A 89 1.78 -13.62 14.87
C SER A 89 1.36 -12.19 15.25
N ILE A 90 2.32 -11.38 15.74
CA ILE A 90 2.10 -9.97 16.06
C ILE A 90 1.73 -9.17 14.80
N THR A 91 2.42 -9.43 13.70
CA THR A 91 2.17 -8.75 12.42
C THR A 91 0.73 -9.01 11.94
N PHE A 92 0.28 -10.27 11.93
CA PHE A 92 -1.09 -10.61 11.50
C PHE A 92 -2.14 -10.03 12.46
N PHE A 93 -1.88 -10.08 13.75
CA PHE A 93 -2.74 -9.45 14.76
C PHE A 93 -2.89 -7.95 14.49
N MET A 94 -1.79 -7.24 14.26
CA MET A 94 -1.80 -5.80 14.01
C MET A 94 -2.41 -5.43 12.66
N CYS A 95 -2.22 -6.22 11.61
CA CYS A 95 -2.93 -6.04 10.34
C CYS A 95 -4.45 -6.12 10.54
N GLY A 96 -4.92 -7.07 11.35
CA GLY A 96 -6.34 -7.19 11.70
C GLY A 96 -6.86 -6.01 12.50
N VAL A 97 -6.17 -5.60 13.56
CA VAL A 97 -6.55 -4.45 14.40
C VAL A 97 -6.57 -3.16 13.56
N ALA A 98 -5.52 -2.90 12.78
CA ALA A 98 -5.43 -1.72 11.92
C ALA A 98 -6.54 -1.69 10.86
N THR A 99 -6.85 -2.83 10.23
CA THR A 99 -7.96 -2.96 9.27
C THR A 99 -9.31 -2.69 9.93
N LEU A 100 -9.53 -3.20 11.13
CA LEU A 100 -10.76 -2.96 11.88
C LEU A 100 -10.93 -1.47 12.21
N LEU A 101 -9.87 -0.82 12.70
CA LEU A 101 -9.86 0.62 12.98
C LEU A 101 -10.12 1.43 11.71
N GLN A 102 -9.47 1.09 10.60
CA GLN A 102 -9.59 1.83 9.35
C GLN A 102 -10.98 1.71 8.72
N THR A 103 -11.57 0.52 8.75
CA THR A 103 -12.91 0.27 8.19
C THR A 103 -14.05 0.80 9.08
N THR A 104 -13.82 0.95 10.39
CA THR A 104 -14.84 1.43 11.35
C THR A 104 -14.75 2.93 11.61
N VAL A 105 -13.59 3.42 12.03
CA VAL A 105 -13.36 4.79 12.49
C VAL A 105 -12.52 5.60 11.50
N GLY A 106 -11.58 4.99 10.76
CA GLY A 106 -10.68 5.64 9.83
C GLY A 106 -11.38 6.19 8.57
N VAL A 107 -10.85 5.89 7.39
CA VAL A 107 -11.44 6.33 6.11
C VAL A 107 -12.81 5.71 5.84
N ARG A 108 -13.09 4.55 6.43
CA ARG A 108 -14.35 3.79 6.31
C ARG A 108 -14.62 3.22 4.92
N LEU A 109 -13.59 3.00 4.16
CA LEU A 109 -13.62 2.24 2.90
C LEU A 109 -13.34 0.74 3.16
N PRO A 110 -13.68 -0.15 2.20
CA PRO A 110 -13.33 -1.56 2.24
C PRO A 110 -11.84 -1.73 1.90
N ILE A 111 -10.96 -1.47 2.86
CA ILE A 111 -9.52 -1.46 2.67
C ILE A 111 -8.83 -2.30 3.75
N ILE A 112 -7.86 -3.12 3.37
CA ILE A 112 -7.01 -3.88 4.28
C ILE A 112 -5.78 -3.04 4.61
N GLN A 113 -5.37 -3.12 5.88
CA GLN A 113 -4.11 -2.56 6.36
C GLN A 113 -3.12 -3.70 6.56
N GLY A 114 -1.93 -3.57 6.00
CA GLY A 114 -0.86 -4.57 6.12
C GLY A 114 0.45 -3.97 6.56
N GLY A 115 1.46 -4.80 6.80
CA GLY A 115 2.80 -4.37 7.13
C GLY A 115 3.49 -3.72 5.92
N SER A 116 3.95 -2.49 6.08
CA SER A 116 4.54 -1.73 4.98
C SER A 116 6.00 -2.12 4.72
N HIS A 117 6.29 -2.52 3.47
CA HIS A 117 7.65 -2.83 3.01
C HIS A 117 8.55 -1.60 2.97
N SER A 118 7.99 -0.39 2.91
CA SER A 118 8.74 0.87 2.87
C SER A 118 9.60 1.08 4.14
N PHE A 119 9.21 0.44 5.27
CA PHE A 119 9.96 0.53 6.53
C PHE A 119 11.19 -0.37 6.57
N LEU A 120 11.27 -1.40 5.73
CA LEU A 120 12.35 -2.39 5.77
C LEU A 120 13.73 -1.81 5.42
N PRO A 121 13.90 -1.06 4.31
CA PRO A 121 15.21 -0.50 3.96
C PRO A 121 15.81 0.36 5.07
N PRO A 122 15.10 1.35 5.66
CA PRO A 122 15.66 2.15 6.76
C PRO A 122 15.95 1.34 8.02
N ILE A 123 15.14 0.32 8.34
CA ILE A 123 15.41 -0.58 9.48
C ILE A 123 16.73 -1.33 9.27
N ILE A 124 16.95 -1.90 8.08
CA ILE A 124 18.20 -2.61 7.78
C ILE A 124 19.38 -1.67 7.89
N VAL A 125 19.30 -0.48 7.29
CA VAL A 125 20.38 0.51 7.36
C VAL A 125 20.67 0.92 8.81
N MET A 126 19.63 1.16 9.61
CA MET A 126 19.77 1.49 11.03
C MET A 126 20.45 0.36 11.81
N MET A 127 20.11 -0.90 11.54
CA MET A 127 20.69 -2.07 12.22
C MET A 127 22.11 -2.41 11.74
N GLN A 128 22.59 -1.80 10.66
CA GLN A 128 23.98 -1.90 10.18
C GLN A 128 24.92 -0.89 10.83
N LEU A 129 24.41 0.09 11.58
CA LEU A 129 25.25 1.01 12.35
C LEU A 129 26.11 0.23 13.36
N ASP A 130 27.35 0.69 13.62
CA ASP A 130 28.32 0.03 14.52
C ASP A 130 27.71 -0.29 15.89
N ARG A 131 26.89 0.60 16.43
CA ARG A 131 26.16 0.41 17.69
C ARG A 131 25.21 -0.80 17.68
N TRP A 132 24.65 -1.14 16.51
CA TRP A 132 23.63 -2.18 16.34
C TRP A 132 24.12 -3.38 15.53
N ARG A 133 25.42 -3.46 15.26
CA ARG A 133 26.02 -4.59 14.57
C ARG A 133 25.76 -5.88 15.34
N CYS A 134 25.46 -6.96 14.62
CA CYS A 134 25.27 -8.26 15.28
C CYS A 134 26.58 -8.70 15.93
N PRO A 135 26.58 -9.02 17.25
CA PRO A 135 27.74 -9.54 17.92
C PRO A 135 28.11 -10.93 17.38
N ALA A 136 29.38 -11.27 17.44
CA ALA A 136 29.80 -12.65 17.20
C ALA A 136 29.26 -13.57 18.31
N LYS A 137 28.99 -14.84 17.98
CA LYS A 137 28.42 -15.80 18.96
C LYS A 137 29.24 -15.93 20.24
N ASP A 138 30.56 -15.73 20.12
CA ASP A 138 31.50 -15.84 21.22
C ASP A 138 31.55 -14.57 22.11
N GLU A 139 30.91 -13.49 21.67
CA GLU A 139 30.88 -12.20 22.39
C GLU A 139 29.66 -12.07 23.31
N VAL A 140 28.67 -12.95 23.18
CA VAL A 140 27.44 -12.92 24.00
C VAL A 140 27.61 -13.82 25.20
N GLY A 141 27.72 -13.23 26.40
CA GLY A 141 27.80 -13.96 27.67
C GLY A 141 26.45 -14.62 28.02
N PRO A 142 26.47 -15.68 28.86
CA PRO A 142 25.26 -16.40 29.27
C PRO A 142 24.28 -15.55 30.10
N ASP A 143 24.75 -14.45 30.69
CA ASP A 143 23.96 -13.52 31.48
C ASP A 143 23.59 -12.24 30.71
N ASP A 144 24.05 -12.09 29.47
CA ASP A 144 23.75 -10.92 28.66
C ASP A 144 22.34 -11.00 28.08
N GLU A 145 21.71 -9.84 27.96
CA GLU A 145 20.40 -9.74 27.31
C GLU A 145 20.50 -10.15 25.84
N GLU A 146 19.51 -10.93 25.35
CA GLU A 146 19.50 -11.39 23.96
C GLU A 146 19.59 -10.20 22.98
N PRO A 147 20.55 -10.19 22.06
CA PRO A 147 20.86 -9.02 21.21
C PRO A 147 19.67 -8.51 20.39
N TRP A 148 18.72 -9.38 20.03
CA TRP A 148 17.54 -9.01 19.26
C TRP A 148 16.54 -8.16 20.06
N LEU A 149 16.46 -8.30 21.40
CA LEU A 149 15.55 -7.53 22.25
C LEU A 149 15.90 -6.04 22.26
N ALA A 150 17.16 -5.69 22.45
CA ALA A 150 17.61 -4.30 22.45
C ALA A 150 17.32 -3.61 21.09
N ARG A 151 17.54 -4.34 19.99
CA ARG A 151 17.27 -3.87 18.63
C ARG A 151 15.77 -3.68 18.37
N THR A 152 14.97 -4.62 18.84
CA THR A 152 13.50 -4.52 18.74
C THR A 152 12.98 -3.30 19.47
N ARG A 153 13.48 -3.01 20.68
CA ARG A 153 13.09 -1.81 21.46
C ARG A 153 13.47 -0.52 20.78
N GLU A 154 14.61 -0.48 20.09
CA GLU A 154 15.04 0.68 19.31
C GLU A 154 14.09 0.93 18.12
N ILE A 155 13.73 -0.12 17.38
CA ILE A 155 12.75 -0.02 16.30
C ILE A 155 11.39 0.41 16.84
N GLN A 156 10.94 -0.15 17.96
CA GLN A 156 9.69 0.23 18.62
C GLN A 156 9.63 1.73 18.92
N GLY A 157 10.68 2.27 19.56
CA GLY A 157 10.74 3.70 19.92
C GLY A 157 10.76 4.60 18.70
N GLY A 158 11.59 4.30 17.72
CA GLY A 158 11.64 5.04 16.46
C GLY A 158 10.30 5.03 15.74
N LEU A 159 9.62 3.86 15.67
CA LEU A 159 8.32 3.72 15.01
C LEU A 159 7.21 4.50 15.73
N ILE A 160 7.17 4.46 17.06
CA ILE A 160 6.20 5.23 17.85
C ILE A 160 6.35 6.74 17.58
N LEU A 161 7.58 7.27 17.63
CA LEU A 161 7.83 8.68 17.37
C LEU A 161 7.53 9.09 15.93
N ALA A 162 7.95 8.29 14.96
CA ALA A 162 7.69 8.53 13.54
C ALA A 162 6.17 8.52 13.25
N SER A 163 5.46 7.54 13.80
CA SER A 163 4.01 7.43 13.61
C SER A 163 3.22 8.53 14.31
N LEU A 164 3.75 9.11 15.40
CA LEU A 164 3.16 10.29 16.02
C LEU A 164 3.14 11.48 15.05
N THR A 165 4.16 11.63 14.20
CA THR A 165 4.14 12.67 13.14
C THR A 165 3.02 12.45 12.15
N GLN A 166 2.70 11.19 11.80
CA GLN A 166 1.58 10.83 10.93
C GLN A 166 0.23 11.20 11.57
N VAL A 167 0.05 10.91 12.86
CA VAL A 167 -1.15 11.31 13.63
C VAL A 167 -1.31 12.82 13.61
N LEU A 168 -0.23 13.55 13.90
CA LEU A 168 -0.23 15.03 13.91
C LEU A 168 -0.58 15.61 12.54
N LEU A 169 -0.03 15.05 11.45
CA LEU A 169 -0.35 15.46 10.07
C LEU A 169 -1.81 15.19 9.72
N GLY A 170 -2.32 14.02 10.07
CA GLY A 170 -3.73 13.69 9.86
C GLY A 170 -4.67 14.61 10.65
N CYS A 171 -4.36 14.84 11.94
CA CYS A 171 -5.17 15.69 12.81
C CYS A 171 -5.08 17.18 12.45
N SER A 172 -3.95 17.67 11.93
CA SER A 172 -3.79 19.07 11.53
C SER A 172 -4.42 19.42 10.18
N GLY A 173 -4.77 18.41 9.34
CA GLY A 173 -5.28 18.61 7.99
C GLY A 173 -4.22 19.05 6.98
N LEU A 174 -2.94 19.02 7.35
CA LEU A 174 -1.83 19.39 6.47
C LEU A 174 -1.59 18.37 5.37
N VAL A 175 -2.19 17.16 5.44
CA VAL A 175 -2.08 16.14 4.39
C VAL A 175 -2.48 16.70 3.04
N GLY A 176 -3.62 17.42 2.94
CA GLY A 176 -4.06 18.04 1.70
C GLY A 176 -3.13 19.14 1.19
N VAL A 177 -2.41 19.84 2.08
CA VAL A 177 -1.41 20.85 1.71
C VAL A 177 -0.13 20.15 1.20
N ALA A 178 0.35 19.12 1.91
CA ALA A 178 1.53 18.36 1.50
C ALA A 178 1.36 17.72 0.12
N MET A 179 0.17 17.15 -0.15
CA MET A 179 -0.14 16.53 -1.45
C MET A 179 -0.20 17.50 -2.63
N ARG A 180 -0.21 18.82 -2.40
CA ARG A 180 -0.07 19.83 -3.49
C ARG A 180 1.34 19.89 -4.06
N PHE A 181 2.34 19.57 -3.23
CA PHE A 181 3.75 19.64 -3.59
C PHE A 181 4.31 18.29 -4.05
N VAL A 182 3.60 17.20 -3.72
CA VAL A 182 3.99 15.83 -4.07
C VAL A 182 3.29 15.42 -5.36
N GLY A 183 4.06 15.29 -6.44
CA GLY A 183 3.58 14.88 -7.76
C GLY A 183 4.11 13.50 -8.17
N PRO A 184 3.68 13.01 -9.35
CA PRO A 184 4.14 11.73 -9.88
C PRO A 184 5.67 11.64 -10.03
N LEU A 185 6.34 12.77 -10.30
CA LEU A 185 7.81 12.86 -10.42
C LEU A 185 8.54 12.69 -9.07
N THR A 186 7.85 12.86 -7.95
CA THR A 186 8.37 12.53 -6.61
C THR A 186 8.04 11.09 -6.25
N VAL A 187 6.80 10.66 -6.51
CA VAL A 187 6.29 9.34 -6.10
C VAL A 187 6.94 8.20 -6.89
N ALA A 188 7.09 8.35 -8.22
CA ALA A 188 7.61 7.29 -9.07
C ALA A 188 9.05 6.88 -8.71
N PRO A 189 10.05 7.79 -8.60
CA PRO A 189 11.39 7.38 -8.20
C PRO A 189 11.42 6.82 -6.77
N THR A 190 10.60 7.35 -5.86
CA THR A 190 10.50 6.84 -4.48
C THR A 190 10.08 5.37 -4.46
N LEU A 191 9.00 5.02 -5.17
CA LEU A 191 8.52 3.63 -5.27
C LEU A 191 9.52 2.71 -6.01
N ALA A 192 10.14 3.21 -7.09
CA ALA A 192 11.15 2.44 -7.82
C ALA A 192 12.35 2.11 -6.93
N LEU A 193 12.78 3.06 -6.10
CA LEU A 193 13.93 2.89 -5.21
C LEU A 193 13.65 1.98 -4.02
N ILE A 194 12.39 1.77 -3.61
CA ILE A 194 12.06 0.69 -2.67
C ILE A 194 12.40 -0.66 -3.30
N GLY A 195 11.96 -0.91 -4.54
CA GLY A 195 12.25 -2.17 -5.23
C GLY A 195 13.72 -2.34 -5.59
N LEU A 196 14.33 -1.32 -6.20
CA LEU A 196 15.70 -1.37 -6.70
C LEU A 196 16.76 -1.26 -5.59
N GLY A 197 16.52 -0.45 -4.56
CA GLY A 197 17.47 -0.27 -3.47
C GLY A 197 17.45 -1.40 -2.43
N PHE A 198 16.45 -2.24 -2.49
CA PHE A 198 16.22 -3.27 -1.47
C PHE A 198 16.40 -4.71 -2.02
N TYR A 199 16.67 -4.89 -3.31
CA TYR A 199 16.71 -6.20 -3.95
C TYR A 199 17.74 -7.16 -3.31
N SER A 200 18.89 -6.65 -2.88
CA SER A 200 19.95 -7.48 -2.30
C SER A 200 19.49 -8.15 -1.00
N ALA A 201 18.92 -7.39 -0.07
CA ALA A 201 18.47 -7.93 1.21
C ALA A 201 17.20 -8.79 1.10
N ALA A 202 16.29 -8.46 0.16
CA ALA A 202 15.01 -9.15 0.05
C ALA A 202 15.00 -10.31 -0.95
N VAL A 203 15.83 -10.25 -1.97
CA VAL A 203 15.87 -11.27 -3.04
C VAL A 203 17.14 -12.09 -2.93
N ASN A 204 18.32 -11.46 -3.08
CA ASN A 204 19.58 -12.20 -3.16
C ASN A 204 19.83 -13.02 -1.90
N HIS A 205 19.69 -12.43 -0.71
CA HIS A 205 19.93 -13.11 0.56
C HIS A 205 19.12 -14.41 0.72
N TYR A 206 17.89 -14.45 0.18
CA TYR A 206 17.03 -15.63 0.24
C TYR A 206 17.17 -16.53 -0.98
N ALA A 207 17.23 -15.96 -2.19
CA ALA A 207 17.26 -16.71 -3.44
C ALA A 207 18.61 -17.41 -3.68
N GLU A 208 19.74 -16.81 -3.24
CA GLU A 208 21.09 -17.39 -3.40
C GLU A 208 21.24 -18.74 -2.72
N LYS A 209 20.43 -19.02 -1.69
CA LYS A 209 20.44 -20.31 -0.99
C LYS A 209 20.06 -21.47 -1.93
N GLN A 210 19.10 -21.25 -2.86
CA GLN A 210 18.77 -22.19 -3.93
C GLN A 210 18.01 -21.46 -5.06
N TRP A 211 18.73 -20.95 -6.04
CA TRP A 211 18.15 -20.19 -7.17
C TRP A 211 17.10 -20.94 -7.99
N GLY A 212 17.26 -22.28 -8.13
CA GLY A 212 16.30 -23.09 -8.88
C GLY A 212 14.90 -23.05 -8.25
N ILE A 213 14.81 -23.15 -6.92
CA ILE A 213 13.55 -23.09 -6.17
C ILE A 213 12.96 -21.67 -6.22
N ALA A 214 13.82 -20.66 -6.05
CA ALA A 214 13.40 -19.26 -6.14
C ALA A 214 12.84 -18.93 -7.52
N ALA A 215 13.52 -19.34 -8.59
CA ALA A 215 13.06 -19.16 -9.97
C ALA A 215 11.76 -19.93 -10.25
N PHE A 216 11.61 -21.15 -9.74
CA PHE A 216 10.38 -21.92 -9.84
C PHE A 216 9.21 -21.19 -9.18
N THR A 217 9.38 -20.71 -7.94
CA THR A 217 8.34 -19.99 -7.21
C THR A 217 7.93 -18.69 -7.92
N ALA A 218 8.92 -17.90 -8.37
CA ALA A 218 8.66 -16.69 -9.16
C ALA A 218 7.95 -17.01 -10.48
N GLY A 219 8.37 -18.09 -11.17
CA GLY A 219 7.76 -18.55 -12.41
C GLY A 219 6.29 -18.98 -12.24
N VAL A 220 5.99 -19.74 -11.18
CA VAL A 220 4.60 -20.12 -10.85
C VAL A 220 3.75 -18.88 -10.59
N LEU A 221 4.28 -17.92 -9.80
CA LEU A 221 3.57 -16.69 -9.50
C LEU A 221 3.29 -15.88 -10.78
N LEU A 222 4.28 -15.77 -11.67
CA LEU A 222 4.16 -15.08 -12.95
C LEU A 222 3.10 -15.76 -13.85
N VAL A 223 3.15 -17.09 -13.98
CA VAL A 223 2.18 -17.85 -14.78
C VAL A 223 0.76 -17.67 -14.23
N CYS A 224 0.57 -17.81 -12.92
CA CYS A 224 -0.75 -17.68 -12.31
C CYS A 224 -1.30 -16.24 -12.42
N SER A 225 -0.45 -15.23 -12.22
CA SER A 225 -0.88 -13.83 -12.20
C SER A 225 -1.08 -13.24 -13.60
N LEU A 226 -0.26 -13.60 -14.59
CA LEU A 226 -0.26 -12.97 -15.91
C LEU A 226 -0.90 -13.85 -16.99
N TRP A 227 -0.56 -15.13 -17.07
CA TRP A 227 -1.10 -15.99 -18.13
C TRP A 227 -2.45 -16.61 -17.79
N MET A 228 -2.63 -17.03 -16.52
CA MET A 228 -3.88 -17.66 -16.11
C MET A 228 -4.93 -16.65 -15.59
N HIS A 229 -4.70 -15.34 -15.69
CA HIS A 229 -5.63 -14.32 -15.19
C HIS A 229 -7.01 -14.36 -15.87
N LYS A 230 -7.09 -14.85 -17.14
CA LYS A 230 -8.33 -15.01 -17.88
C LYS A 230 -9.04 -16.36 -17.62
N VAL A 231 -8.38 -17.29 -16.93
CA VAL A 231 -8.93 -18.61 -16.63
C VAL A 231 -9.86 -18.50 -15.43
N LEU A 232 -11.15 -18.68 -15.69
CA LEU A 232 -12.21 -18.65 -14.68
C LEU A 232 -12.61 -20.07 -14.33
N LEU A 233 -12.44 -20.48 -13.07
CA LEU A 233 -12.89 -21.79 -12.60
C LEU A 233 -14.39 -21.76 -12.29
N PRO A 234 -15.16 -22.76 -12.75
CA PRO A 234 -16.55 -22.90 -12.38
C PRO A 234 -16.66 -23.42 -10.94
N VAL A 235 -17.11 -22.55 -10.01
CA VAL A 235 -17.33 -22.90 -8.61
C VAL A 235 -18.83 -22.98 -8.34
N PRO A 236 -19.35 -24.07 -7.78
CA PRO A 236 -20.75 -24.16 -7.38
C PRO A 236 -21.01 -23.19 -6.24
N SER A 237 -21.97 -22.31 -6.39
CA SER A 237 -22.44 -21.38 -5.38
C SER A 237 -23.93 -21.55 -5.17
N CYS A 238 -24.34 -21.73 -3.89
CA CYS A 238 -25.74 -21.84 -3.52
C CYS A 238 -26.15 -20.55 -2.81
N SER A 239 -27.03 -19.77 -3.44
CA SER A 239 -27.62 -18.56 -2.83
C SER A 239 -29.10 -18.82 -2.51
N ARG A 240 -29.56 -18.33 -1.33
CA ARG A 240 -30.95 -18.45 -0.91
C ARG A 240 -31.94 -17.79 -1.86
N GLN A 241 -31.49 -16.81 -2.65
CA GLN A 241 -32.32 -16.06 -3.61
C GLN A 241 -32.27 -16.63 -5.04
N ARG A 242 -31.13 -17.28 -5.45
CA ARG A 242 -30.89 -17.74 -6.81
C ARG A 242 -30.74 -19.28 -6.92
N GLY A 243 -30.91 -20.01 -5.83
CA GLY A 243 -30.65 -21.44 -5.81
C GLY A 243 -29.16 -21.80 -5.99
N CYS A 244 -28.88 -23.06 -6.34
CA CYS A 244 -27.53 -23.49 -6.68
C CYS A 244 -27.21 -23.10 -8.14
N HIS A 245 -26.16 -22.30 -8.33
CA HIS A 245 -25.69 -21.86 -9.63
C HIS A 245 -24.16 -21.91 -9.68
N VAL A 246 -23.59 -21.96 -10.88
CA VAL A 246 -22.14 -21.98 -11.08
C VAL A 246 -21.67 -20.54 -11.27
N ILE A 247 -20.75 -20.11 -10.39
CA ILE A 247 -20.06 -18.82 -10.52
C ILE A 247 -18.70 -19.07 -11.16
N ARG A 248 -18.33 -18.25 -12.13
CA ARG A 248 -16.99 -18.22 -12.70
C ARG A 248 -16.05 -17.42 -11.79
N PHE A 249 -15.16 -18.10 -11.09
CA PHE A 249 -14.28 -17.51 -10.10
C PHE A 249 -12.84 -17.39 -10.64
N PRO A 250 -12.20 -16.21 -10.59
CA PRO A 250 -10.83 -16.00 -11.07
C PRO A 250 -9.80 -16.50 -10.03
N PHE A 251 -9.80 -17.81 -9.80
CA PHE A 251 -9.02 -18.46 -8.75
C PHE A 251 -7.52 -18.21 -8.87
N PHE A 252 -6.98 -18.35 -10.08
CA PHE A 252 -5.54 -18.22 -10.31
C PHE A 252 -5.03 -16.81 -10.03
N THR A 253 -5.79 -15.78 -10.38
CA THR A 253 -5.40 -14.39 -10.12
C THR A 253 -5.46 -14.06 -8.63
N LEU A 254 -6.54 -14.48 -7.94
CA LEU A 254 -6.76 -14.15 -6.54
C LEU A 254 -5.89 -14.98 -5.58
N MET A 255 -5.53 -16.22 -5.98
CA MET A 255 -4.74 -17.13 -5.17
C MET A 255 -3.34 -17.37 -5.73
N SER A 256 -2.86 -16.51 -6.65
CA SER A 256 -1.56 -16.65 -7.31
C SER A 256 -0.40 -16.80 -6.32
N VAL A 257 -0.36 -15.95 -5.29
CA VAL A 257 0.70 -15.98 -4.27
C VAL A 257 0.60 -17.25 -3.42
N LEU A 258 -0.62 -17.65 -3.02
CA LEU A 258 -0.83 -18.88 -2.25
C LEU A 258 -0.38 -20.12 -3.05
N LEU A 259 -0.71 -20.16 -4.34
CA LEU A 259 -0.29 -21.26 -5.23
C LEU A 259 1.23 -21.29 -5.41
N ALA A 260 1.86 -20.13 -5.61
CA ALA A 260 3.31 -20.04 -5.78
C ALA A 260 4.06 -20.50 -4.53
N VAL A 261 3.65 -20.00 -3.36
CA VAL A 261 4.24 -20.40 -2.07
C VAL A 261 3.98 -21.88 -1.80
N GLY A 262 2.73 -22.35 -1.98
CA GLY A 262 2.36 -23.75 -1.74
C GLY A 262 3.10 -24.72 -2.66
N LEU A 263 3.19 -24.43 -3.96
CA LEU A 263 3.91 -25.27 -4.92
C LEU A 263 5.43 -25.20 -4.72
N GLY A 264 5.96 -24.02 -4.39
CA GLY A 264 7.38 -23.86 -4.04
C GLY A 264 7.74 -24.64 -2.78
N TRP A 265 6.88 -24.59 -1.75
CA TRP A 265 7.06 -25.37 -0.52
C TRP A 265 6.92 -26.88 -0.76
N LEU A 266 5.94 -27.30 -1.58
CA LEU A 266 5.78 -28.68 -1.99
C LEU A 266 7.02 -29.19 -2.75
N LEU A 267 7.60 -28.38 -3.63
CA LEU A 267 8.84 -28.72 -4.31
C LEU A 267 9.98 -28.93 -3.29
N CYS A 268 10.15 -28.02 -2.32
CA CYS A 268 11.11 -28.19 -1.24
C CYS A 268 10.88 -29.47 -0.45
N PHE A 269 9.63 -29.79 -0.13
CA PHE A 269 9.27 -31.02 0.56
C PHE A 269 9.66 -32.28 -0.25
N VAL A 270 9.34 -32.33 -1.54
CA VAL A 270 9.69 -33.45 -2.42
C VAL A 270 11.23 -33.61 -2.51
N LEU A 271 11.96 -32.50 -2.67
CA LEU A 271 13.43 -32.53 -2.73
C LEU A 271 14.04 -32.95 -1.38
N THR A 272 13.43 -32.56 -0.25
CA THR A 272 13.85 -33.00 1.09
C THR A 272 13.59 -34.49 1.27
N ALA A 273 12.40 -35.00 0.90
CA ALA A 273 12.02 -36.40 1.02
C ALA A 273 12.83 -37.33 0.09
N ALA A 274 13.25 -36.82 -1.07
CA ALA A 274 14.15 -37.54 -1.99
C ALA A 274 15.64 -37.45 -1.61
N ASP A 275 15.97 -36.78 -0.50
CA ASP A 275 17.33 -36.54 0.00
C ASP A 275 18.27 -35.87 -1.04
N LEU A 276 17.68 -35.02 -1.91
CA LEU A 276 18.41 -34.25 -2.94
C LEU A 276 18.98 -32.93 -2.40
N LEU A 277 18.57 -32.52 -1.20
CA LEU A 277 19.07 -31.31 -0.54
C LEU A 277 20.14 -31.69 0.51
N PRO A 278 21.24 -30.90 0.65
CA PRO A 278 22.30 -31.20 1.56
C PRO A 278 21.81 -31.18 3.00
N THR A 279 22.32 -32.10 3.81
CA THR A 279 22.06 -32.21 5.26
C THR A 279 23.06 -31.38 6.10
N ASN A 280 24.13 -30.89 5.47
CA ASN A 280 25.14 -30.08 6.14
C ASN A 280 24.68 -28.62 6.24
N ALA A 281 24.61 -28.09 7.47
CA ALA A 281 24.21 -26.71 7.76
C ALA A 281 25.16 -25.64 7.19
N THR A 282 26.37 -26.00 6.78
CA THR A 282 27.32 -25.08 6.14
C THR A 282 26.97 -24.79 4.68
N SER A 283 26.11 -25.62 4.05
CA SER A 283 25.69 -25.43 2.68
C SER A 283 24.48 -24.45 2.61
N PRO A 284 24.52 -23.42 1.76
CA PRO A 284 23.36 -22.52 1.59
C PRO A 284 22.07 -23.25 1.26
N ALA A 285 22.11 -24.31 0.44
CA ALA A 285 20.94 -25.10 0.06
C ALA A 285 20.30 -25.88 1.22
N TYR A 286 20.96 -25.98 2.39
CA TYR A 286 20.38 -26.53 3.61
C TYR A 286 19.08 -25.80 4.00
N PHE A 287 19.03 -24.48 3.87
CA PHE A 287 17.86 -23.66 4.21
C PHE A 287 16.65 -23.82 3.25
N ALA A 288 16.81 -24.66 2.23
CA ALA A 288 15.68 -25.09 1.40
C ALA A 288 14.95 -26.32 1.96
N ARG A 289 15.51 -27.01 2.95
CA ARG A 289 14.89 -28.21 3.57
C ARG A 289 13.69 -27.80 4.41
N THR A 290 12.69 -28.68 4.44
CA THR A 290 11.43 -28.45 5.18
C THR A 290 11.39 -29.09 6.56
N ASP A 291 12.42 -29.87 6.93
CA ASP A 291 12.51 -30.62 8.18
C ASP A 291 13.31 -29.92 9.30
N ILE A 292 13.99 -28.81 8.98
CA ILE A 292 14.96 -28.15 9.87
C ILE A 292 14.32 -27.61 11.16
N ASN A 293 13.20 -26.93 11.05
CA ASN A 293 12.60 -26.13 12.15
C ASN A 293 11.24 -26.68 12.60
N LEU A 294 10.94 -27.96 12.37
CA LEU A 294 9.63 -28.54 12.75
C LEU A 294 9.37 -28.45 14.26
N HIS A 295 10.42 -28.50 15.09
CA HIS A 295 10.32 -28.34 16.54
C HIS A 295 9.64 -27.04 16.97
N VAL A 296 9.73 -25.96 16.16
CA VAL A 296 9.08 -24.66 16.44
C VAL A 296 7.58 -24.79 16.52
N VAL A 297 7.00 -25.64 15.68
CA VAL A 297 5.53 -25.87 15.72
C VAL A 297 5.17 -26.58 17.01
N ASP A 298 6.00 -27.52 17.49
CA ASP A 298 5.71 -28.27 18.72
C ASP A 298 5.95 -27.41 19.97
N SER A 299 7.04 -26.63 20.01
CA SER A 299 7.38 -25.76 21.14
C SER A 299 6.47 -24.54 21.28
N THR A 300 5.89 -24.04 20.16
CA THR A 300 5.00 -22.87 20.20
C THR A 300 3.66 -23.20 20.85
N SER A 301 3.19 -22.35 21.77
CA SER A 301 1.86 -22.47 22.36
C SER A 301 0.75 -22.29 21.32
N TRP A 302 -0.43 -22.88 21.56
CA TRP A 302 -1.57 -22.74 20.64
C TRP A 302 -2.06 -21.31 20.54
N PHE A 303 -2.13 -20.62 21.68
CA PHE A 303 -2.69 -19.28 21.80
C PHE A 303 -1.73 -18.38 22.55
N THR A 304 -1.39 -17.25 21.97
CA THR A 304 -0.66 -16.17 22.64
C THR A 304 -1.32 -14.86 22.26
N PHE A 305 -1.68 -14.07 23.23
CA PHE A 305 -2.26 -12.77 22.99
C PHE A 305 -1.15 -11.72 23.04
N PRO A 306 -0.84 -11.03 21.91
CA PRO A 306 0.15 -9.95 21.93
C PRO A 306 -0.28 -8.83 22.87
N TYR A 307 0.66 -8.32 23.67
CA TYR A 307 0.39 -7.22 24.60
C TYR A 307 1.43 -6.12 24.45
N PRO A 308 1.08 -4.85 24.79
CA PRO A 308 2.00 -3.73 24.64
C PRO A 308 3.27 -3.93 25.47
N PHE A 309 4.41 -3.58 24.87
CA PHE A 309 5.73 -3.63 25.50
C PHE A 309 6.19 -5.01 25.95
N GLN A 310 5.72 -6.08 25.32
CA GLN A 310 6.12 -7.46 25.65
C GLN A 310 7.64 -7.75 25.48
N PHE A 311 8.34 -6.95 24.69
CA PHE A 311 9.81 -7.03 24.52
C PHE A 311 10.56 -6.03 25.41
N GLY A 312 9.89 -5.39 26.36
CA GLY A 312 10.43 -4.36 27.22
C GLY A 312 10.06 -2.94 26.78
N LEU A 313 10.50 -1.95 27.56
CA LEU A 313 10.21 -0.55 27.26
C LEU A 313 11.01 -0.09 26.03
N PRO A 314 10.39 0.65 25.09
CA PRO A 314 11.07 1.14 23.90
C PRO A 314 12.20 2.11 24.25
N THR A 315 13.28 2.06 23.51
CA THR A 315 14.36 3.03 23.55
C THR A 315 14.14 4.09 22.46
N PHE A 316 14.54 5.32 22.74
CA PHE A 316 14.33 6.44 21.83
C PHE A 316 15.67 7.04 21.42
N SER A 317 15.93 7.06 20.11
CA SER A 317 17.08 7.71 19.53
C SER A 317 16.71 8.64 18.39
N LEU A 318 17.54 9.62 18.12
CA LEU A 318 17.37 10.52 16.98
C LEU A 318 17.50 9.72 15.65
N ALA A 319 18.45 8.81 15.59
CA ALA A 319 18.66 7.96 14.41
C ALA A 319 17.44 7.06 14.11
N GLY A 320 16.87 6.42 15.13
CA GLY A 320 15.66 5.61 15.00
C GLY A 320 14.45 6.43 14.55
N PHE A 321 14.24 7.62 15.11
CA PHE A 321 13.19 8.54 14.69
C PHE A 321 13.35 8.96 13.24
N VAL A 322 14.54 9.43 12.88
CA VAL A 322 14.84 9.95 11.53
C VAL A 322 14.75 8.84 10.48
N ALA A 323 15.23 7.62 10.81
CA ALA A 323 15.11 6.46 9.94
C ALA A 323 13.65 6.16 9.58
N LEU A 324 12.76 6.20 10.56
CA LEU A 324 11.39 5.70 10.41
C LEU A 324 10.36 6.79 10.05
N VAL A 325 10.71 8.07 10.19
CA VAL A 325 9.85 9.17 9.72
C VAL A 325 9.77 9.22 8.19
N VAL A 326 10.84 8.87 7.48
CA VAL A 326 10.89 8.87 6.01
C VAL A 326 9.86 7.89 5.40
N PRO A 327 9.89 6.58 5.75
CA PRO A 327 8.89 5.64 5.23
C PRO A 327 7.47 5.98 5.72
N THR A 328 7.31 6.66 6.85
CA THR A 328 6.02 7.17 7.30
C THR A 328 5.43 8.19 6.31
N PHE A 329 6.23 9.11 5.77
CA PHE A 329 5.77 10.01 4.71
C PHE A 329 5.41 9.26 3.42
N SER A 330 6.20 8.26 3.04
CA SER A 330 5.91 7.40 1.88
C SER A 330 4.58 6.66 2.06
N SER A 331 4.35 6.09 3.25
CA SER A 331 3.09 5.41 3.61
C SER A 331 1.89 6.35 3.50
N ILE A 332 2.00 7.61 3.94
CA ILE A 332 0.92 8.61 3.79
C ILE A 332 0.55 8.80 2.31
N VAL A 333 1.55 8.96 1.45
CA VAL A 333 1.32 9.19 0.01
C VAL A 333 0.66 7.95 -0.63
N GLU A 334 1.15 6.76 -0.31
CA GLU A 334 0.61 5.48 -0.77
C GLU A 334 -0.85 5.33 -0.33
N SER A 335 -1.14 5.51 0.95
CA SER A 335 -2.49 5.34 1.50
C SER A 335 -3.49 6.36 0.95
N VAL A 336 -3.09 7.61 0.74
CA VAL A 336 -3.96 8.59 0.08
C VAL A 336 -4.33 8.13 -1.33
N GLY A 337 -3.35 7.65 -2.12
CA GLY A 337 -3.59 7.07 -3.44
C GLY A 337 -4.58 5.90 -3.40
N ASP A 338 -4.39 4.99 -2.46
CA ASP A 338 -5.20 3.81 -2.25
C ASP A 338 -6.64 4.14 -1.82
N TYR A 339 -6.86 5.18 -1.01
CA TYR A 339 -8.21 5.60 -0.62
C TYR A 339 -9.02 6.04 -1.84
N TYR A 340 -8.43 6.82 -2.75
CA TYR A 340 -9.10 7.22 -3.99
C TYR A 340 -9.26 6.06 -4.96
N ALA A 341 -8.27 5.17 -5.08
CA ALA A 341 -8.36 3.97 -5.89
C ALA A 341 -9.46 3.04 -5.39
N CYS A 342 -9.53 2.80 -4.07
CA CYS A 342 -10.56 1.99 -3.44
C CYS A 342 -11.96 2.58 -3.66
N ALA A 343 -12.14 3.89 -3.48
CA ALA A 343 -13.42 4.54 -3.73
C ALA A 343 -13.88 4.36 -5.18
N ARG A 344 -12.95 4.53 -6.15
CA ARG A 344 -13.23 4.35 -7.57
C ARG A 344 -13.63 2.91 -7.90
N VAL A 345 -12.84 1.94 -7.45
CA VAL A 345 -13.10 0.52 -7.71
C VAL A 345 -14.39 0.06 -7.04
N SER A 346 -14.74 0.63 -5.88
CA SER A 346 -15.97 0.36 -5.14
C SER A 346 -17.19 1.13 -5.65
N GLU A 347 -17.07 1.87 -6.76
CA GLU A 347 -18.13 2.70 -7.35
C GLU A 347 -18.74 3.69 -6.34
N THR A 348 -17.90 4.24 -5.45
CA THR A 348 -18.35 5.21 -4.43
C THR A 348 -17.81 6.60 -4.74
N PRO A 349 -18.49 7.65 -4.24
CA PRO A 349 -17.96 9.00 -4.35
C PRO A 349 -16.54 9.08 -3.73
N PRO A 350 -15.66 9.93 -4.26
CA PRO A 350 -14.32 10.10 -3.72
C PRO A 350 -14.36 10.53 -2.25
N PRO A 351 -13.37 10.13 -1.43
CA PRO A 351 -13.35 10.46 -0.02
C PRO A 351 -13.17 11.96 0.19
N PRO A 352 -14.00 12.58 1.03
CA PRO A 352 -13.86 14.00 1.38
C PRO A 352 -12.61 14.23 2.24
N PRO A 353 -12.06 15.47 2.28
CA PRO A 353 -10.81 15.77 3.00
C PRO A 353 -10.78 15.30 4.45
N HIS A 354 -11.89 15.46 5.19
CA HIS A 354 -11.96 14.99 6.58
C HIS A 354 -11.83 13.46 6.72
N ALA A 355 -12.33 12.70 5.73
CA ALA A 355 -12.21 11.25 5.74
C ALA A 355 -10.78 10.80 5.43
N VAL A 356 -10.09 11.48 4.50
CA VAL A 356 -8.67 11.25 4.20
C VAL A 356 -7.82 11.59 5.43
N ASN A 357 -7.99 12.78 6.02
CA ASN A 357 -7.25 13.21 7.20
C ASN A 357 -7.43 12.23 8.37
N ARG A 358 -8.65 11.79 8.60
CA ARG A 358 -8.99 10.80 9.62
C ARG A 358 -8.39 9.44 9.31
N GLY A 359 -8.40 9.00 8.04
CA GLY A 359 -7.77 7.78 7.59
C GLY A 359 -6.27 7.77 7.91
N ILE A 360 -5.57 8.83 7.58
CA ILE A 360 -4.12 8.99 7.87
C ILE A 360 -3.85 9.06 9.37
N ALA A 361 -4.68 9.79 10.14
CA ALA A 361 -4.53 9.84 11.60
C ALA A 361 -4.70 8.45 12.25
N ILE A 362 -5.71 7.68 11.82
CA ILE A 362 -5.96 6.30 12.33
C ILE A 362 -4.86 5.34 11.90
N GLU A 363 -4.30 5.50 10.70
CA GLU A 363 -3.14 4.71 10.25
C GLU A 363 -1.91 5.00 11.12
N GLY A 364 -1.66 6.28 11.46
CA GLY A 364 -0.63 6.65 12.41
C GLY A 364 -0.86 6.04 13.80
N VAL A 365 -2.10 6.05 14.32
CA VAL A 365 -2.46 5.38 15.59
C VAL A 365 -2.20 3.87 15.47
N SER A 366 -2.58 3.23 14.37
CA SER A 366 -2.34 1.80 14.14
C SER A 366 -0.84 1.47 14.10
N SER A 367 -0.03 2.35 13.51
CA SER A 367 1.44 2.19 13.48
C SER A 367 2.08 2.42 14.85
N ILE A 368 1.55 3.33 15.69
CA ILE A 368 1.96 3.45 17.10
C ILE A 368 1.66 2.15 17.85
N LEU A 369 0.45 1.62 17.71
CA LEU A 369 0.08 0.33 18.31
C LEU A 369 0.97 -0.81 17.81
N SER A 370 1.29 -0.83 16.52
CA SER A 370 2.23 -1.78 15.91
C SER A 370 3.61 -1.71 16.58
N GLY A 371 4.13 -0.51 16.78
CA GLY A 371 5.38 -0.28 17.54
C GLY A 371 5.28 -0.77 18.98
N MET A 372 4.21 -0.42 19.70
CA MET A 372 4.00 -0.86 21.09
C MET A 372 3.92 -2.38 21.23
N MET A 373 3.30 -3.07 20.26
CA MET A 373 3.18 -4.54 20.25
C MET A 373 4.48 -5.24 19.79
N GLY A 374 5.42 -4.52 19.17
CA GLY A 374 6.69 -5.05 18.69
C GLY A 374 6.64 -5.66 17.28
N ALA A 375 5.68 -5.26 16.44
CA ALA A 375 5.62 -5.74 15.06
C ALA A 375 6.78 -5.24 14.18
N SER A 376 7.51 -4.23 14.65
CA SER A 376 8.71 -3.67 14.00
C SER A 376 8.48 -3.10 12.59
N HIS A 377 7.24 -2.75 12.25
CA HIS A 377 6.88 -2.08 11.00
C HIS A 377 5.63 -1.22 11.18
N GLY A 378 5.52 -0.15 10.39
CA GLY A 378 4.27 0.62 10.28
C GLY A 378 3.23 -0.12 9.44
N THR A 379 1.97 0.29 9.59
CA THR A 379 0.84 -0.22 8.79
C THR A 379 0.52 0.73 7.65
N THR A 380 0.16 0.19 6.48
CA THR A 380 -0.28 0.94 5.30
C THR A 380 -1.42 0.21 4.59
N SER A 381 -2.13 0.91 3.72
CA SER A 381 -3.17 0.29 2.89
C SER A 381 -2.58 -0.63 1.82
N TYR A 382 -3.29 -1.71 1.48
CA TYR A 382 -2.82 -2.71 0.52
C TYR A 382 -3.55 -2.61 -0.82
N SER A 383 -2.84 -2.11 -1.83
CA SER A 383 -3.31 -1.98 -3.22
C SER A 383 -3.75 -3.32 -3.83
N GLY A 384 -3.08 -4.43 -3.48
CA GLY A 384 -3.45 -5.78 -3.94
C GLY A 384 -4.87 -6.19 -3.53
N ASN A 385 -5.25 -5.90 -2.28
CA ASN A 385 -6.59 -6.16 -1.77
C ASN A 385 -7.64 -5.25 -2.44
N ILE A 386 -7.27 -4.01 -2.80
CA ILE A 386 -8.12 -3.10 -3.58
C ILE A 386 -8.33 -3.65 -5.00
N ALA A 387 -7.27 -4.13 -5.64
CA ALA A 387 -7.37 -4.77 -6.95
C ALA A 387 -8.31 -6.00 -6.93
N ALA A 388 -8.30 -6.77 -5.84
CA ALA A 388 -9.22 -7.90 -5.67
C ALA A 388 -10.70 -7.47 -5.64
N ILE A 389 -11.04 -6.25 -5.19
CA ILE A 389 -12.41 -5.72 -5.25
C ILE A 389 -12.88 -5.61 -6.71
N SER A 390 -12.03 -5.12 -7.61
CA SER A 390 -12.36 -4.99 -9.04
C SER A 390 -12.67 -6.33 -9.69
N ILE A 391 -12.00 -7.39 -9.23
CA ILE A 391 -12.13 -8.75 -9.76
C ILE A 391 -13.36 -9.45 -9.17
N THR A 392 -13.51 -9.40 -7.83
CA THR A 392 -14.60 -10.06 -7.12
C THR A 392 -15.91 -9.29 -7.16
N ARG A 393 -15.85 -7.98 -7.42
CA ARG A 393 -16.97 -7.03 -7.35
C ARG A 393 -17.67 -7.01 -5.98
N VAL A 394 -16.91 -7.31 -4.93
CA VAL A 394 -17.37 -7.32 -3.54
C VAL A 394 -16.65 -6.23 -2.77
N ALA A 395 -17.34 -5.12 -2.53
CA ALA A 395 -16.83 -3.95 -1.82
C ALA A 395 -17.46 -3.76 -0.44
N SER A 396 -18.20 -4.74 0.08
CA SER A 396 -18.86 -4.60 1.37
C SER A 396 -17.87 -4.41 2.50
N ARG A 397 -18.06 -3.35 3.30
CA ARG A 397 -17.26 -3.07 4.50
C ARG A 397 -17.28 -4.22 5.49
N ARG A 398 -18.42 -4.94 5.63
CA ARG A 398 -18.53 -6.10 6.52
C ARG A 398 -17.62 -7.25 6.13
N VAL A 399 -17.39 -7.45 4.84
CA VAL A 399 -16.42 -8.44 4.34
C VAL A 399 -15.01 -8.11 4.83
N PHE A 400 -14.62 -6.85 4.76
CA PHE A 400 -13.30 -6.40 5.22
C PHE A 400 -13.17 -6.39 6.74
N GLN A 401 -14.24 -6.13 7.47
CA GLN A 401 -14.28 -6.31 8.93
C GLN A 401 -14.19 -7.80 9.31
N SER A 402 -14.81 -8.69 8.54
CA SER A 402 -14.66 -10.14 8.71
C SER A 402 -13.20 -10.58 8.44
N ALA A 403 -12.57 -10.05 7.38
CA ALA A 403 -11.15 -10.28 7.13
C ALA A 403 -10.27 -9.82 8.31
N ALA A 404 -10.57 -8.65 8.87
CA ALA A 404 -9.87 -8.12 10.03
C ALA A 404 -9.98 -9.04 11.25
N VAL A 405 -11.17 -9.56 11.54
CA VAL A 405 -11.37 -10.53 12.63
C VAL A 405 -10.59 -11.82 12.37
N ILE A 406 -10.59 -12.32 11.13
CA ILE A 406 -9.83 -13.51 10.74
C ILE A 406 -8.32 -13.27 10.94
N LEU A 407 -7.80 -12.10 10.54
CA LEU A 407 -6.39 -11.72 10.74
C LEU A 407 -6.01 -11.66 12.23
N VAL A 408 -6.88 -11.07 13.07
CA VAL A 408 -6.69 -11.07 14.53
C VAL A 408 -6.62 -12.49 15.07
N LEU A 409 -7.54 -13.37 14.65
CA LEU A 409 -7.55 -14.78 15.06
C LEU A 409 -6.28 -15.51 14.59
N MET A 410 -5.83 -15.29 13.35
CA MET A 410 -4.58 -15.85 12.83
C MET A 410 -3.36 -15.37 13.64
N GLY A 411 -3.37 -14.12 14.14
CA GLY A 411 -2.32 -13.60 15.02
C GLY A 411 -2.36 -14.17 16.44
N VAL A 412 -3.54 -14.45 16.97
CA VAL A 412 -3.71 -15.05 18.32
C VAL A 412 -3.42 -16.55 18.31
N VAL A 413 -3.78 -17.25 17.23
CA VAL A 413 -3.41 -18.66 17.02
C VAL A 413 -1.96 -18.77 16.60
N THR A 414 -1.04 -18.76 17.56
CA THR A 414 0.41 -18.65 17.33
C THR A 414 0.97 -19.81 16.51
N LYS A 415 0.34 -21.00 16.55
CA LYS A 415 0.64 -22.13 15.67
C LYS A 415 0.57 -21.75 14.19
N PHE A 416 -0.34 -20.84 13.80
CA PHE A 416 -0.40 -20.36 12.42
C PHE A 416 0.86 -19.57 12.04
N GLY A 417 1.32 -18.67 12.92
CA GLY A 417 2.59 -17.95 12.74
C GLY A 417 3.80 -18.89 12.68
N ALA A 418 3.83 -19.91 13.56
CA ALA A 418 4.87 -20.93 13.56
C ALA A 418 4.90 -21.72 12.24
N VAL A 419 3.75 -22.13 11.71
CA VAL A 419 3.69 -22.83 10.41
C VAL A 419 4.18 -21.90 9.28
N MET A 420 3.76 -20.64 9.27
CA MET A 420 4.23 -19.68 8.26
C MET A 420 5.73 -19.42 8.35
N SER A 421 6.34 -19.49 9.56
CA SER A 421 7.79 -19.32 9.73
C SER A 421 8.63 -20.48 9.18
N LEU A 422 8.01 -21.62 8.85
CA LEU A 422 8.67 -22.77 8.23
C LEU A 422 8.81 -22.66 6.71
N ILE A 423 8.26 -21.62 6.10
CA ILE A 423 8.42 -21.44 4.64
C ILE A 423 9.91 -21.34 4.30
N PRO A 424 10.42 -22.21 3.39
CA PRO A 424 11.83 -22.23 3.05
C PRO A 424 12.29 -20.89 2.44
N ASP A 425 13.49 -20.46 2.83
CA ASP A 425 14.05 -19.19 2.40
C ASP A 425 14.08 -18.97 0.87
N PRO A 426 14.43 -19.94 0.00
CA PRO A 426 14.40 -19.75 -1.44
C PRO A 426 12.99 -19.46 -2.00
N VAL A 427 11.94 -20.01 -1.36
CA VAL A 427 10.55 -19.72 -1.74
C VAL A 427 10.23 -18.26 -1.49
N LEU A 428 10.69 -17.71 -0.35
CA LEU A 428 10.56 -16.28 -0.04
C LEU A 428 11.37 -15.41 -1.01
N GLY A 429 12.56 -15.85 -1.41
CA GLY A 429 13.37 -15.15 -2.40
C GLY A 429 12.63 -14.97 -3.73
N GLY A 430 12.00 -16.04 -4.23
CA GLY A 430 11.19 -16.00 -5.44
C GLY A 430 9.94 -15.11 -5.30
N LEU A 431 9.26 -15.17 -4.16
CA LEU A 431 8.11 -14.32 -3.84
C LEU A 431 8.53 -12.84 -3.81
N ASN A 432 9.59 -12.51 -3.08
CA ASN A 432 10.08 -11.13 -2.93
C ASN A 432 10.51 -10.53 -4.28
N ALA A 433 11.13 -11.32 -5.16
CA ALA A 433 11.50 -10.87 -6.50
C ALA A 433 10.28 -10.38 -7.28
N MET A 434 9.17 -11.10 -7.21
CA MET A 434 7.93 -10.70 -7.88
C MET A 434 7.26 -9.51 -7.20
N LEU A 435 7.24 -9.43 -5.86
CA LEU A 435 6.65 -8.32 -5.12
C LEU A 435 7.41 -7.01 -5.40
N LEU A 436 8.74 -7.02 -5.31
CA LEU A 436 9.56 -5.84 -5.60
C LEU A 436 9.49 -5.46 -7.09
N GLY A 437 9.47 -6.46 -7.99
CA GLY A 437 9.25 -6.23 -9.42
C GLY A 437 7.92 -5.54 -9.71
N THR A 438 6.85 -5.92 -9.02
CA THR A 438 5.55 -5.23 -9.16
C THR A 438 5.57 -3.81 -8.61
N LEU A 439 6.29 -3.53 -7.53
CA LEU A 439 6.49 -2.15 -7.03
C LEU A 439 7.19 -1.26 -8.05
N VAL A 440 8.25 -1.76 -8.71
CA VAL A 440 8.90 -1.06 -9.82
C VAL A 440 7.93 -0.84 -10.98
N GLY A 441 7.10 -1.85 -11.30
CA GLY A 441 6.04 -1.73 -12.31
C GLY A 441 5.01 -0.65 -11.98
N VAL A 442 4.59 -0.53 -10.72
CA VAL A 442 3.69 0.53 -10.25
C VAL A 442 4.36 1.90 -10.35
N ALA A 443 5.65 2.00 -10.02
CA ALA A 443 6.42 3.23 -10.20
C ALA A 443 6.42 3.69 -11.66
N ILE A 444 6.67 2.78 -12.60
CA ILE A 444 6.63 3.04 -14.05
C ILE A 444 5.20 3.44 -14.47
N ALA A 445 4.18 2.75 -13.99
CA ALA A 445 2.79 3.06 -14.29
C ALA A 445 2.37 4.46 -13.79
N THR A 446 2.98 4.95 -12.71
CA THR A 446 2.75 6.30 -12.18
C THR A 446 3.23 7.38 -13.16
N LEU A 447 4.28 7.09 -13.96
CA LEU A 447 4.81 8.03 -14.95
C LEU A 447 3.85 8.31 -16.13
N ARG A 448 2.80 7.51 -16.33
CA ARG A 448 1.77 7.79 -17.36
C ARG A 448 1.09 9.15 -17.22
N PHE A 449 1.14 9.74 -16.04
CA PHE A 449 0.56 11.06 -15.77
C PHE A 449 1.50 12.20 -16.15
N VAL A 450 2.79 11.91 -16.37
CA VAL A 450 3.87 12.86 -16.61
C VAL A 450 4.14 12.97 -18.11
N ASP A 451 4.42 14.17 -18.57
CA ASP A 451 4.91 14.37 -19.95
C ASP A 451 6.38 13.93 -20.03
N LEU A 452 6.59 12.71 -20.54
CA LEU A 452 7.94 12.14 -20.71
C LEU A 452 8.68 12.66 -21.95
N THR A 453 8.07 13.52 -22.76
CA THR A 453 8.77 14.22 -23.85
C THR A 453 9.55 15.43 -23.34
N SER A 454 9.21 15.92 -22.14
CA SER A 454 9.89 17.04 -21.49
C SER A 454 11.27 16.64 -20.98
N GLN A 455 12.31 17.34 -21.48
CA GLN A 455 13.70 17.19 -21.03
C GLN A 455 13.81 17.43 -19.50
N ARG A 456 13.04 18.38 -18.96
CA ARG A 456 12.95 18.67 -17.53
C ARG A 456 12.58 17.43 -16.73
N ASN A 457 11.49 16.79 -17.11
CA ASN A 457 10.92 15.65 -16.37
C ASN A 457 11.85 14.43 -16.45
N LEU A 458 12.44 14.17 -17.61
CA LEU A 458 13.44 13.11 -17.78
C LEU A 458 14.66 13.34 -16.90
N THR A 459 15.15 14.59 -16.83
CA THR A 459 16.31 14.93 -15.98
C THR A 459 16.00 14.78 -14.50
N VAL A 460 14.84 15.27 -14.04
CA VAL A 460 14.41 15.13 -12.63
C VAL A 460 14.33 13.65 -12.25
N MET A 461 13.68 12.83 -13.08
CA MET A 461 13.53 11.39 -12.85
C MET A 461 14.88 10.66 -12.86
N GLY A 462 15.72 10.95 -13.87
CA GLY A 462 17.03 10.33 -14.01
C GLY A 462 17.96 10.63 -12.83
N LEU A 463 18.02 11.91 -12.42
CA LEU A 463 18.83 12.31 -11.26
C LEU A 463 18.29 11.74 -9.94
N ALA A 464 16.98 11.69 -9.75
CA ALA A 464 16.38 11.12 -8.56
C ALA A 464 16.74 9.62 -8.42
N LEU A 465 16.67 8.85 -9.50
CA LEU A 465 17.06 7.44 -9.51
C LEU A 465 18.57 7.25 -9.33
N LEU A 466 19.38 8.00 -10.09
CA LEU A 466 20.83 7.87 -10.06
C LEU A 466 21.39 8.21 -8.67
N LEU A 467 21.04 9.38 -8.14
CA LEU A 467 21.51 9.82 -6.83
C LEU A 467 20.92 8.96 -5.71
N GLY A 468 19.66 8.50 -5.86
CA GLY A 468 19.03 7.59 -4.94
C GLY A 468 19.71 6.22 -4.80
N LEU A 469 20.49 5.79 -5.79
CA LEU A 469 21.32 4.59 -5.72
C LEU A 469 22.77 4.91 -5.35
N SER A 470 23.36 5.95 -5.96
CA SER A 470 24.79 6.25 -5.82
C SER A 470 25.18 6.79 -4.44
N VAL A 471 24.33 7.65 -3.83
CA VAL A 471 24.65 8.24 -2.53
C VAL A 471 24.63 7.19 -1.42
N PRO A 472 23.62 6.31 -1.33
CA PRO A 472 23.64 5.21 -0.36
C PRO A 472 24.85 4.29 -0.52
N GLU A 473 25.21 3.94 -1.75
CA GLU A 473 26.38 3.12 -2.04
C GLU A 473 27.67 3.79 -1.55
N TRP A 474 27.80 5.10 -1.79
CA TRP A 474 28.96 5.89 -1.34
C TRP A 474 29.04 5.93 0.22
N VAL A 475 27.91 6.07 0.92
CA VAL A 475 27.88 6.07 2.40
C VAL A 475 28.24 4.70 2.95
N ASN A 476 27.64 3.64 2.40
CA ASN A 476 27.87 2.26 2.85
C ASN A 476 29.30 1.77 2.55
N GLY A 477 29.91 2.26 1.48
CA GLY A 477 31.28 1.87 1.08
C GLY A 477 32.38 2.39 1.99
N SER A 478 32.09 3.29 2.93
CA SER A 478 33.09 3.81 3.87
C SER A 478 32.44 4.33 5.16
N PRO A 479 32.28 3.48 6.16
CA PRO A 479 31.80 3.88 7.49
C PRO A 479 32.67 5.00 8.09
N GLY A 480 32.04 5.94 8.79
CA GLY A 480 32.73 7.05 9.49
C GLY A 480 33.13 8.25 8.62
N ARG A 481 32.72 8.30 7.34
CA ARG A 481 32.97 9.48 6.49
C ARG A 481 32.17 10.71 6.93
N ILE A 482 31.00 10.51 7.52
CA ILE A 482 30.16 11.58 8.02
C ILE A 482 30.60 11.88 9.44
N ASN A 483 31.18 13.06 9.65
CA ASN A 483 31.65 13.52 10.95
C ASN A 483 31.25 14.99 11.13
N THR A 484 30.17 15.24 11.87
CA THR A 484 29.67 16.56 12.21
C THR A 484 30.11 17.01 13.60
N GLY A 485 30.82 16.13 14.33
CA GLY A 485 31.23 16.37 15.72
C GLY A 485 30.20 15.93 16.77
N SER A 486 29.03 15.43 16.35
CA SER A 486 28.03 14.82 17.23
C SER A 486 27.72 13.39 16.74
N PRO A 487 27.99 12.36 17.54
CA PRO A 487 27.74 10.98 17.14
C PRO A 487 26.28 10.69 16.75
N GLU A 488 25.33 11.33 17.44
CA GLU A 488 23.90 11.16 17.14
C GLU A 488 23.52 11.79 15.81
N ALA A 489 24.08 12.97 15.47
CA ALA A 489 23.86 13.61 14.18
C ALA A 489 24.52 12.81 13.05
N ASP A 490 25.71 12.25 13.27
CA ASP A 490 26.42 11.42 12.33
C ASP A 490 25.64 10.14 12.03
N HIS A 491 25.10 9.48 13.04
CA HIS A 491 24.24 8.31 12.87
C HIS A 491 22.95 8.66 12.11
N ALA A 492 22.26 9.75 12.47
CA ALA A 492 21.03 10.18 11.80
C ALA A 492 21.27 10.52 10.33
N LEU A 493 22.32 11.26 10.00
CA LEU A 493 22.69 11.59 8.63
C LEU A 493 23.12 10.36 7.83
N SER A 494 23.89 9.45 8.45
CA SER A 494 24.29 8.20 7.81
C SER A 494 23.08 7.36 7.42
N VAL A 495 22.09 7.21 8.31
CA VAL A 495 20.86 6.46 8.00
C VAL A 495 20.05 7.13 6.90
N LEU A 496 19.90 8.45 6.93
CA LEU A 496 19.18 9.18 5.88
C LEU A 496 19.85 9.00 4.52
N LEU A 497 21.16 9.26 4.45
CA LEU A 497 21.89 9.21 3.18
C LEU A 497 22.14 7.79 2.68
N ALA A 498 22.19 6.80 3.57
CA ALA A 498 22.25 5.38 3.20
C ALA A 498 20.88 4.79 2.79
N THR A 499 19.80 5.56 2.89
CA THR A 499 18.44 5.10 2.51
C THR A 499 18.08 5.57 1.10
N PRO A 500 18.03 4.67 0.08
CA PRO A 500 17.73 5.03 -1.31
C PRO A 500 16.41 5.78 -1.47
N LEU A 501 15.37 5.34 -0.78
CA LEU A 501 14.04 5.93 -0.74
C LEU A 501 14.09 7.42 -0.34
N PHE A 502 14.88 7.77 0.68
CA PHE A 502 15.01 9.15 1.14
C PHE A 502 15.75 10.02 0.12
N VAL A 503 16.94 9.57 -0.30
CA VAL A 503 17.78 10.36 -1.21
C VAL A 503 17.04 10.63 -2.52
N GLY A 504 16.52 9.60 -3.17
CA GLY A 504 15.83 9.76 -4.44
C GLY A 504 14.50 10.51 -4.31
N GLY A 505 13.74 10.24 -3.24
CA GLY A 505 12.50 10.96 -2.95
C GLY A 505 12.74 12.46 -2.71
N MET A 506 13.75 12.82 -1.94
CA MET A 506 14.14 14.22 -1.70
C MET A 506 14.66 14.91 -2.95
N VAL A 507 15.53 14.27 -3.72
CA VAL A 507 16.01 14.82 -5.00
C VAL A 507 14.85 15.05 -5.96
N GLY A 508 13.97 14.06 -6.13
CA GLY A 508 12.78 14.18 -6.95
C GLY A 508 11.85 15.31 -6.48
N PHE A 509 11.59 15.38 -5.17
CA PHE A 509 10.75 16.41 -4.58
C PHE A 509 11.34 17.83 -4.75
N ILE A 510 12.62 18.00 -4.42
CA ILE A 510 13.29 19.31 -4.52
C ILE A 510 13.36 19.77 -5.97
N LEU A 511 13.83 18.93 -6.88
CA LEU A 511 13.96 19.28 -8.29
C LEU A 511 12.60 19.53 -8.94
N ASP A 512 11.58 18.69 -8.64
CA ASP A 512 10.26 18.90 -9.21
C ASP A 512 9.63 20.23 -8.78
N ASN A 513 9.88 20.70 -7.55
CA ASN A 513 9.31 21.95 -7.06
C ASN A 513 10.15 23.20 -7.34
N ILE A 514 11.47 23.07 -7.55
CA ILE A 514 12.37 24.21 -7.84
C ILE A 514 12.48 24.47 -9.35
N VAL A 515 12.63 23.41 -10.16
CA VAL A 515 12.80 23.56 -11.61
C VAL A 515 11.49 24.00 -12.26
N PRO A 516 11.46 25.13 -13.01
CA PRO A 516 10.24 25.63 -13.62
C PRO A 516 9.56 24.60 -14.53
N GLY A 517 8.25 24.50 -14.45
CA GLY A 517 7.41 23.61 -15.27
C GLY A 517 5.94 23.84 -14.99
N THR A 518 5.09 23.59 -15.98
CA THR A 518 3.63 23.73 -15.80
C THR A 518 3.06 22.55 -15.02
N LEU A 519 1.97 22.76 -14.28
CA LEU A 519 1.29 21.69 -13.53
C LEU A 519 0.85 20.54 -14.45
N LYS A 520 0.54 20.83 -15.71
CA LYS A 520 0.20 19.82 -16.73
C LYS A 520 1.41 18.98 -17.12
N GLU A 521 2.55 19.63 -17.42
CA GLU A 521 3.82 18.97 -17.75
C GLU A 521 4.32 18.08 -16.62
N ARG A 522 4.24 18.56 -15.38
CA ARG A 522 4.58 17.82 -14.15
C ARG A 522 3.63 16.66 -13.86
N GLY A 523 2.54 16.55 -14.59
CA GLY A 523 1.50 15.53 -14.38
C GLY A 523 0.61 15.76 -13.16
N ILE A 524 0.79 16.86 -12.42
CA ILE A 524 0.05 17.14 -11.18
C ILE A 524 -1.45 17.28 -11.45
N THR A 525 -1.84 17.95 -12.53
CA THR A 525 -3.27 18.08 -12.89
C THR A 525 -3.90 16.74 -13.19
N ALA A 526 -3.28 15.89 -14.00
CA ALA A 526 -3.79 14.55 -14.32
C ALA A 526 -3.80 13.64 -13.09
N TRP A 527 -2.77 13.73 -12.24
CA TRP A 527 -2.68 13.01 -10.98
C TRP A 527 -3.78 13.44 -10.00
N GLN A 528 -3.99 14.76 -9.82
CA GLN A 528 -5.05 15.30 -8.98
C GLN A 528 -6.44 14.98 -9.50
N HIS A 529 -6.69 15.00 -10.81
CA HIS A 529 -7.95 14.52 -11.38
C HIS A 529 -8.21 13.05 -11.08
N THR A 530 -7.16 12.26 -10.95
CA THR A 530 -7.24 10.84 -10.60
C THR A 530 -7.44 10.64 -9.09
N THR A 531 -6.89 11.55 -8.26
CA THR A 531 -6.89 11.49 -6.79
C THR A 531 -7.76 12.56 -6.11
N SER A 532 -8.47 13.43 -6.85
CA SER A 532 -9.28 14.52 -6.30
C SER A 532 -10.76 14.43 -6.71
N PRO A 533 -11.68 14.88 -5.85
CA PRO A 533 -13.11 14.93 -6.15
C PRO A 533 -13.49 15.85 -7.31
N LEU A 534 -12.66 16.85 -7.60
CA LEU A 534 -12.93 17.87 -8.63
C LEU A 534 -12.82 17.37 -10.07
N GLY A 535 -12.03 16.31 -10.32
CA GLY A 535 -11.88 15.74 -11.67
C GLY A 535 -13.09 14.96 -12.17
N ALA A 536 -13.94 14.50 -11.28
CA ALA A 536 -15.15 13.75 -11.64
C ALA A 536 -16.34 14.65 -12.04
N GLU A 537 -16.27 15.97 -11.82
CA GLU A 537 -17.39 16.88 -12.07
C GLU A 537 -17.47 17.44 -13.49
N VAL A 538 -16.40 17.31 -14.31
CA VAL A 538 -16.38 17.93 -15.64
C VAL A 538 -17.04 17.06 -16.73
N HIS A 539 -17.30 15.80 -16.48
CA HIS A 539 -17.74 14.88 -17.55
C HIS A 539 -19.09 14.21 -17.35
N ASN A 540 -20.02 14.64 -16.51
CA ASN A 540 -21.41 14.20 -16.76
C ASN A 540 -22.47 14.93 -15.91
N HIS A 541 -23.47 15.37 -16.61
CA HIS A 541 -24.85 15.72 -16.24
C HIS A 541 -25.08 17.00 -15.44
N ARG A 542 -25.56 17.99 -16.17
CA ARG A 542 -26.26 19.20 -15.68
C ARG A 542 -27.56 18.94 -14.88
N ASP A 543 -27.97 17.68 -14.71
CA ASP A 543 -29.27 17.33 -14.15
C ASP A 543 -29.25 16.26 -13.07
N SER A 544 -28.53 16.51 -11.94
CA SER A 544 -28.75 15.72 -10.72
C SER A 544 -28.80 16.62 -9.49
N PRO A 545 -29.84 16.52 -8.66
CA PRO A 545 -30.03 17.43 -7.55
C PRO A 545 -28.88 17.23 -6.53
N SER A 546 -28.15 18.31 -6.27
CA SER A 546 -26.98 18.41 -5.37
C SER A 546 -27.21 17.78 -3.98
N ASN A 547 -28.45 17.72 -3.52
CA ASN A 547 -28.85 17.14 -2.24
C ASN A 547 -28.72 15.60 -2.15
N ARG A 548 -28.90 14.85 -3.25
CA ARG A 548 -28.76 13.37 -3.22
C ARG A 548 -27.31 12.93 -3.13
N ARG A 549 -26.41 13.64 -3.80
CA ARG A 549 -24.98 13.33 -3.84
C ARG A 549 -24.32 13.65 -2.50
N SER A 550 -24.63 14.78 -1.88
CA SER A 550 -24.15 15.15 -0.54
C SER A 550 -24.61 14.17 0.54
N SER A 551 -25.86 13.70 0.50
CA SER A 551 -26.38 12.72 1.46
C SER A 551 -25.72 11.34 1.30
N LEU A 552 -25.32 10.96 0.08
CA LEU A 552 -24.63 9.69 -0.18
C LEU A 552 -23.19 9.72 0.32
N VAL A 553 -22.46 10.81 0.09
CA VAL A 553 -21.09 11.02 0.63
C VAL A 553 -21.12 10.98 2.16
N GLU A 554 -22.02 11.74 2.79
CA GLU A 554 -22.19 11.75 4.24
C GLU A 554 -22.46 10.34 4.79
N SER A 555 -23.28 9.56 4.11
CA SER A 555 -23.68 8.24 4.60
C SER A 555 -22.60 7.17 4.53
N ILE A 556 -21.60 7.29 3.62
CA ILE A 556 -20.51 6.34 3.46
C ILE A 556 -19.37 6.64 4.43
N TYR A 557 -18.94 7.91 4.49
CA TYR A 557 -17.73 8.29 5.21
C TYR A 557 -17.99 8.72 6.65
N ASP A 558 -19.19 9.16 7.00
CA ASP A 558 -19.52 9.62 8.33
C ASP A 558 -19.75 8.49 9.33
N ILE A 559 -19.31 8.70 10.58
CA ILE A 559 -19.55 7.78 11.69
C ILE A 559 -20.95 8.10 12.26
N PRO A 560 -21.96 7.22 12.14
CA PRO A 560 -23.37 7.57 12.34
C PRO A 560 -23.70 8.23 13.68
N LEU A 561 -23.12 7.73 14.79
CA LEU A 561 -23.37 8.26 16.12
C LEU A 561 -22.51 9.51 16.40
N VAL A 562 -21.22 9.44 16.09
CA VAL A 562 -20.25 10.50 16.37
C VAL A 562 -20.55 11.75 15.54
N THR A 563 -20.82 11.58 14.26
CA THR A 563 -21.15 12.70 13.35
C THR A 563 -22.38 13.46 13.81
N ARG A 564 -23.40 12.75 14.33
CA ARG A 564 -24.63 13.39 14.83
C ARG A 564 -24.32 14.28 16.06
N VAL A 565 -23.44 13.84 16.95
CA VAL A 565 -22.99 14.61 18.11
C VAL A 565 -22.10 15.78 17.69
N LEU A 566 -21.13 15.54 16.79
CA LEU A 566 -20.20 16.56 16.32
C LEU A 566 -20.91 17.70 15.55
N LYS A 567 -21.95 17.39 14.78
CA LYS A 567 -22.76 18.41 14.08
C LYS A 567 -23.46 19.39 15.05
N ARG A 568 -23.60 19.02 16.33
CA ARG A 568 -24.26 19.83 17.35
C ARG A 568 -23.38 20.98 17.88
N PHE A 569 -22.06 20.87 17.74
CA PHE A 569 -21.10 21.84 18.26
C PHE A 569 -20.30 22.49 17.14
N SER A 570 -20.39 23.82 17.01
CA SER A 570 -19.76 24.58 15.92
C SER A 570 -18.22 24.53 15.94
N VAL A 571 -17.60 24.27 17.09
CA VAL A 571 -16.13 24.16 17.26
C VAL A 571 -15.53 23.04 16.40
N PHE A 572 -16.28 21.97 16.15
CA PHE A 572 -15.80 20.83 15.35
C PHE A 572 -15.65 21.14 13.85
N ARG A 573 -16.14 22.29 13.37
CA ARG A 573 -15.92 22.77 11.99
C ARG A 573 -14.45 23.12 11.71
N TYR A 574 -13.68 23.39 12.75
CA TYR A 574 -12.25 23.73 12.65
C TYR A 574 -11.32 22.53 12.82
N ILE A 575 -11.84 21.39 13.22
CA ILE A 575 -11.06 20.16 13.42
C ILE A 575 -11.01 19.37 12.11
N PRO A 576 -9.82 19.19 11.50
CA PRO A 576 -9.66 18.61 10.16
C PRO A 576 -10.13 17.17 10.00
N VAL A 577 -10.19 16.38 11.07
CA VAL A 577 -10.71 15.01 11.08
C VAL A 577 -12.23 14.93 11.28
N SER A 578 -12.86 16.06 11.58
CA SER A 578 -14.30 16.13 11.84
C SER A 578 -15.10 16.10 10.53
N PRO A 579 -16.24 15.37 10.48
CA PRO A 579 -17.16 15.40 9.33
C PRO A 579 -17.74 16.78 9.02
N THR A 580 -17.65 17.73 9.97
CA THR A 580 -18.12 19.11 9.81
C THR A 580 -17.04 20.06 9.28
N PHE A 581 -15.82 19.57 9.02
CA PHE A 581 -14.71 20.37 8.54
C PHE A 581 -14.96 20.91 7.13
N GLN A 582 -14.81 22.24 6.96
CA GLN A 582 -15.06 22.95 5.71
C GLN A 582 -13.78 23.22 4.87
N GLY A 583 -12.64 22.66 5.28
CA GLY A 583 -11.34 22.90 4.64
C GLY A 583 -10.61 24.14 5.21
N VAL A 584 -9.28 24.14 5.03
CA VAL A 584 -8.44 25.31 5.36
C VAL A 584 -8.45 26.27 4.17
N ARG A 585 -9.08 27.42 4.30
CA ARG A 585 -8.98 28.49 3.30
C ARG A 585 -7.61 29.16 3.41
N VAL A 586 -6.65 28.71 2.63
CA VAL A 586 -5.39 29.44 2.47
C VAL A 586 -5.67 30.56 1.46
N ALA A 587 -5.75 31.80 1.95
CA ALA A 587 -5.80 32.96 1.09
C ALA A 587 -4.44 33.09 0.37
N VAL A 588 -4.39 32.66 -0.88
CA VAL A 588 -3.24 32.98 -1.74
C VAL A 588 -3.38 34.45 -2.12
N PRO A 589 -2.42 35.34 -1.79
CA PRO A 589 -2.48 36.71 -2.21
C PRO A 589 -2.44 36.75 -3.74
N CYS A 590 -3.56 37.11 -4.38
CA CYS A 590 -3.59 37.37 -5.81
C CYS A 590 -2.59 38.49 -6.12
N ARG A 591 -1.51 38.15 -6.81
CA ARG A 591 -0.59 39.12 -7.40
C ARG A 591 -1.40 39.94 -8.41
N LYS A 592 -1.69 41.20 -8.07
CA LYS A 592 -2.37 42.13 -8.95
C LYS A 592 -1.56 42.24 -10.24
N THR A 593 -2.13 41.80 -11.35
CA THR A 593 -1.61 42.14 -12.68
C THR A 593 -1.64 43.65 -12.86
N PRO A 594 -0.59 44.28 -13.42
CA PRO A 594 -0.61 45.72 -13.71
C PRO A 594 -1.74 46.01 -14.69
N LYS A 595 -2.54 47.04 -14.41
CA LYS A 595 -3.49 47.59 -15.37
C LYS A 595 -2.72 48.10 -16.60
N GLY A 596 -2.82 47.37 -17.69
CA GLY A 596 -2.40 47.86 -19.02
C GLY A 596 -3.50 48.70 -19.64
N ASP A 597 -3.08 49.77 -20.27
CA ASP A 597 -3.78 50.87 -20.86
C ASP A 597 -4.81 50.48 -21.95
N ASN A 598 -5.88 51.21 -22.00
CA ASN A 598 -6.94 51.09 -22.99
C ASN A 598 -6.46 51.58 -24.36
N SER A 599 -6.45 50.73 -25.39
CA SER A 599 -6.65 51.17 -26.75
C SER A 599 -7.60 50.22 -27.48
N LYS A 600 -8.63 50.83 -28.02
CA LYS A 600 -9.77 50.24 -28.76
C LYS A 600 -9.26 49.62 -30.06
N THR A 601 -9.61 48.36 -30.32
CA THR A 601 -9.95 47.88 -31.67
C THR A 601 -10.92 46.71 -31.59
N SER A 602 -11.85 46.75 -32.48
CA SER A 602 -13.06 45.95 -32.61
C SER A 602 -12.83 44.55 -33.19
N ALA A 603 -13.74 43.69 -32.84
CA ALA A 603 -14.32 42.54 -33.57
C ALA A 603 -13.70 41.15 -33.34
N SER A 604 -14.55 40.35 -32.87
CA SER A 604 -15.14 39.03 -33.15
C SER A 604 -14.80 37.92 -32.13
N HIS A 605 -15.91 37.45 -31.63
CA HIS A 605 -16.21 36.11 -31.02
C HIS A 605 -15.04 35.17 -30.74
N ASP A 606 -14.76 34.99 -29.47
CA ASP A 606 -14.79 33.75 -28.68
C ASP A 606 -14.25 34.03 -27.28
N ASN A 607 -15.14 34.41 -26.36
CA ASN A 607 -14.82 34.58 -24.94
C ASN A 607 -15.46 33.44 -24.14
N LEU A 608 -14.69 32.41 -23.87
CA LEU A 608 -14.90 31.55 -22.70
C LEU A 608 -14.06 32.12 -21.56
N ALA A 609 -14.66 33.02 -20.80
CA ALA A 609 -14.08 33.56 -19.56
C ALA A 609 -14.01 32.46 -18.49
N PHE A 610 -12.83 32.06 -18.13
CA PHE A 610 -12.54 31.28 -16.92
C PHE A 610 -12.73 32.18 -15.69
N ARG A 611 -13.90 32.15 -15.09
CA ARG A 611 -14.08 32.56 -13.69
C ARG A 611 -13.56 31.45 -12.79
N GLY A 612 -12.36 31.65 -12.26
CA GLY A 612 -11.82 30.83 -11.19
C GLY A 612 -12.53 31.12 -9.88
N ASP A 613 -13.53 30.34 -9.56
CA ASP A 613 -14.05 30.30 -8.20
C ASP A 613 -13.05 29.57 -7.29
N ALA A 614 -12.70 30.26 -6.20
CA ALA A 614 -11.81 29.76 -5.16
C ALA A 614 -12.44 28.50 -4.52
N THR A 615 -11.89 27.34 -4.84
CA THR A 615 -12.30 26.07 -4.25
C THR A 615 -11.67 25.86 -2.89
N SER A 616 -12.52 25.70 -1.91
CA SER A 616 -12.20 25.25 -0.55
C SER A 616 -11.73 23.80 -0.56
N PHE A 617 -10.60 23.52 0.08
CA PHE A 617 -10.11 22.20 0.45
C PHE A 617 -10.37 21.91 1.94
#